data_1ab2b913cd826ba8a8e88cbe35bf9e88
#
_entry.id   1ab2b913cd826ba8a8e88cbe35bf9e88
#
_cell.length_a   1.000
_cell.length_b   1.000
_cell.length_c   1.000
_cell.angle_alpha   90.00
_cell.angle_beta   90.00
_cell.angle_gamma   90.00
#
_symmetry.space_group_name_H-M   'P 1'
#
loop_
_entity.id
_entity.type
_entity.pdbx_description
1 polymer ?
#
loop_
_entity_poly.entity_id
_entity_poly.type
_entity_poly.pdbx_seq_one_letter_code
_entity_poly.pdbx_strand_id
1 'polypeptide(L)'
;MPQTDAVDHVHRLLSCRLPARLRQCVVAVILCGLGPLAVQAQSGAGVSNPLSAVRASGGQLPSLGDNSALAAAAERRLGDRIAREIYRDPDYLDDAVLLEYVDRVWQPLLAASKARSEMSPEIEQRFAWEIMLGRDRTINAFALPGGYFGLHLGLIGVVSNRDELASVLAHEMSHVTQRHISRLISKQSEQTPWLIGAMILGVLAAGKNPEAANAVLAGGQAVAIQSQLNFSRDMEREADRVGFGVMTQGGFAPQGFVSMFDKLQQASRLNDNGSFPYLRSHPLTSERIADVQARQPPGPVVTLETTLEHAMVSARARVLSNSGADALRQYVAEASDPALASATPARQASVLYGAVLASEKTRDFAAARTLLARLDGLTRSTPQAQRLTNLLGAELALASGQPTPVLAAPGRPELLLSAQILTGQGRAAEASQALLSWVATHPRDASAWQLLAAASSAQGQLLRAIRADAEARVAQMDYAGALDRFKAGQTMVRNAGNAGVDHIEASIIDTRARAVQLLFREQSLER
;
A
#
# COMPACT_ATOMS: atom_id res chain seq x y z
N MET A 1 32.29 18.60 -47.86
CA MET A 1 30.96 18.68 -48.47
C MET A 1 30.33 17.32 -48.43
N PRO A 2 29.04 17.23 -48.09
CA PRO A 2 28.40 17.46 -46.78
C PRO A 2 27.73 16.20 -46.23
N GLN A 3 27.70 16.05 -44.93
CA GLN A 3 26.79 15.14 -44.23
C GLN A 3 26.40 15.78 -42.91
N THR A 4 25.39 16.63 -42.97
CA THR A 4 24.61 17.08 -41.84
C THR A 4 23.17 17.13 -42.35
N ASP A 5 22.30 16.16 -41.98
CA ASP A 5 20.84 16.26 -42.08
C ASP A 5 20.19 14.90 -41.65
N ALA A 6 20.29 14.58 -40.36
CA ALA A 6 19.52 13.45 -39.78
C ALA A 6 19.13 13.63 -38.32
N VAL A 7 19.34 14.78 -37.69
CA VAL A 7 19.06 14.99 -36.24
C VAL A 7 17.85 15.89 -36.00
N ASP A 8 17.33 16.59 -37.02
CA ASP A 8 16.27 17.60 -36.84
C ASP A 8 14.82 17.09 -37.03
N HIS A 9 14.60 15.79 -37.22
CA HIS A 9 13.25 15.26 -37.47
C HIS A 9 12.56 14.62 -36.27
N VAL A 10 13.22 14.45 -35.12
CA VAL A 10 12.64 13.83 -33.92
C VAL A 10 12.06 14.85 -32.93
N HIS A 11 12.43 16.13 -33.05
CA HIS A 11 11.94 17.17 -32.13
C HIS A 11 10.62 17.86 -32.51
N ARG A 12 9.94 17.47 -33.61
CA ARG A 12 8.69 18.10 -34.07
C ARG A 12 7.39 17.32 -33.81
N LEU A 13 7.41 16.21 -33.11
CA LEU A 13 6.20 15.39 -32.83
C LEU A 13 5.69 15.42 -31.38
N LEU A 14 6.23 16.27 -30.51
CA LEU A 14 5.80 16.35 -29.09
C LEU A 14 5.20 17.71 -28.69
N SER A 15 4.62 18.47 -29.65
CA SER A 15 3.88 19.70 -29.30
C SER A 15 2.44 19.66 -29.80
N CYS A 16 1.64 18.70 -29.33
CA CYS A 16 0.19 18.74 -29.47
C CYS A 16 -0.41 19.51 -28.27
N ARG A 17 -0.63 20.81 -28.45
CA ARG A 17 -1.39 21.66 -27.52
C ARG A 17 -2.87 21.27 -27.63
N LEU A 18 -3.41 20.66 -26.59
CA LEU A 18 -4.86 20.47 -26.41
C LEU A 18 -5.55 21.82 -26.18
N PRO A 19 -6.70 22.08 -26.83
CA PRO A 19 -7.38 23.38 -26.75
C PRO A 19 -8.05 23.61 -25.38
N ALA A 20 -8.01 24.87 -24.95
CA ALA A 20 -8.45 25.39 -23.65
C ALA A 20 -9.95 25.26 -23.31
N ARG A 21 -10.74 24.50 -24.05
CA ARG A 21 -12.19 24.40 -23.84
C ARG A 21 -12.67 23.24 -22.94
N LEU A 22 -11.78 22.38 -22.45
CA LEU A 22 -12.16 21.29 -21.54
C LEU A 22 -12.01 21.63 -20.04
N ARG A 23 -11.51 22.83 -19.71
CA ARG A 23 -11.36 23.27 -18.32
C ARG A 23 -12.60 23.95 -17.71
N GLN A 24 -13.66 24.18 -18.48
CA GLN A 24 -14.85 24.90 -18.00
C GLN A 24 -16.08 24.04 -17.67
N CYS A 25 -16.06 22.73 -17.92
CA CYS A 25 -17.21 21.87 -17.65
C CYS A 25 -17.29 21.27 -16.24
N VAL A 26 -16.30 21.44 -15.38
CA VAL A 26 -16.31 20.86 -14.02
C VAL A 26 -16.77 21.86 -12.95
N VAL A 27 -16.84 23.17 -13.25
CA VAL A 27 -17.21 24.21 -12.26
C VAL A 27 -18.70 24.61 -12.33
N ALA A 28 -19.44 24.19 -13.35
CA ALA A 28 -20.81 24.70 -13.60
C ALA A 28 -21.97 23.87 -13.00
N VAL A 29 -21.72 22.80 -12.24
CA VAL A 29 -22.79 21.92 -11.70
C VAL A 29 -23.11 22.16 -10.21
N ILE A 30 -22.38 23.06 -9.52
CA ILE A 30 -22.53 23.24 -8.05
C ILE A 30 -23.40 24.46 -7.64
N LEU A 31 -23.96 25.21 -8.58
CA LEU A 31 -24.62 26.48 -8.25
C LEU A 31 -26.12 26.60 -8.64
N CYS A 32 -26.89 25.52 -8.60
CA CYS A 32 -28.38 25.64 -8.71
C CYS A 32 -29.08 24.64 -7.80
N GLY A 33 -29.59 25.10 -6.68
CA GLY A 33 -30.49 24.27 -5.87
C GLY A 33 -30.60 24.65 -4.40
N LEU A 34 -30.88 25.90 -4.07
CA LEU A 34 -31.37 26.28 -2.75
C LEU A 34 -32.66 27.10 -2.93
N GLY A 35 -33.80 26.44 -2.75
CA GLY A 35 -35.10 27.07 -2.54
C GLY A 35 -35.78 26.43 -1.33
N PRO A 36 -36.37 27.19 -0.41
CA PRO A 36 -36.94 26.67 0.83
C PRO A 36 -38.36 26.14 0.60
N LEU A 37 -38.66 24.94 1.13
CA LEU A 37 -40.02 24.45 1.27
C LEU A 37 -40.38 24.27 2.74
N ALA A 38 -41.52 24.86 3.06
CA ALA A 38 -42.10 25.00 4.39
C ALA A 38 -42.65 23.68 4.95
N VAL A 39 -42.57 23.58 6.26
CA VAL A 39 -43.16 22.55 7.12
C VAL A 39 -44.67 22.67 7.14
N GLN A 40 -45.40 21.57 6.97
CA GLN A 40 -46.72 21.37 7.52
C GLN A 40 -46.79 20.05 8.28
N ALA A 41 -47.12 20.18 9.57
CA ALA A 41 -47.44 19.09 10.46
C ALA A 41 -48.90 18.67 10.29
N GLN A 42 -49.16 17.37 10.23
CA GLN A 42 -50.48 16.82 10.52
C GLN A 42 -50.38 15.64 11.48
N SER A 43 -51.04 15.79 12.60
CA SER A 43 -51.31 14.82 13.65
C SER A 43 -52.48 13.91 13.27
N GLY A 44 -52.45 12.63 13.69
CA GLY A 44 -53.60 11.74 13.59
C GLY A 44 -53.34 10.33 14.16
N ALA A 45 -53.69 10.17 15.41
CA ALA A 45 -54.31 9.05 16.15
C ALA A 45 -54.35 7.62 15.55
N GLY A 46 -53.80 6.66 16.19
CA GLY A 46 -54.30 5.63 17.11
C GLY A 46 -55.07 4.47 16.46
N VAL A 47 -54.70 3.23 16.76
CA VAL A 47 -55.52 2.11 17.26
C VAL A 47 -54.74 0.76 17.24
N SER A 48 -54.55 0.24 18.43
CA SER A 48 -54.58 -1.15 18.96
C SER A 48 -54.19 -2.40 18.14
N ASN A 49 -53.37 -3.22 18.80
CA ASN A 49 -53.06 -4.66 18.67
C ASN A 49 -54.28 -5.61 18.54
N PRO A 50 -54.09 -6.85 17.98
CA PRO A 50 -53.86 -7.94 18.91
C PRO A 50 -52.81 -9.02 18.45
N LEU A 51 -52.27 -9.66 19.47
CA LEU A 51 -51.48 -10.86 19.55
C LEU A 51 -52.02 -12.04 18.76
N SER A 52 -51.12 -12.81 18.11
CA SER A 52 -51.22 -14.27 18.07
C SER A 52 -49.83 -14.88 17.82
N ALA A 53 -49.49 -15.79 18.66
CA ALA A 53 -48.25 -16.57 18.72
C ALA A 53 -48.13 -17.56 17.55
N VAL A 54 -46.93 -17.63 16.95
CA VAL A 54 -46.45 -18.86 16.32
C VAL A 54 -44.99 -19.06 16.76
N ARG A 55 -44.77 -20.10 17.55
CA ARG A 55 -43.43 -20.67 17.80
C ARG A 55 -42.99 -21.40 16.55
N ALA A 56 -41.81 -21.04 16.02
CA ALA A 56 -41.09 -21.88 15.08
C ALA A 56 -39.56 -21.66 15.25
N SER A 57 -38.89 -22.76 15.60
CA SER A 57 -37.52 -23.18 15.27
C SER A 57 -36.41 -22.14 15.19
N GLY A 58 -35.39 -22.33 16.01
CA GLY A 58 -34.18 -21.57 16.16
C GLY A 58 -33.38 -21.31 14.87
N GLY A 59 -33.66 -20.17 14.24
CA GLY A 59 -32.71 -19.48 13.44
C GLY A 59 -32.29 -18.26 14.25
N GLN A 60 -31.01 -18.12 14.54
CA GLN A 60 -30.49 -16.88 15.09
C GLN A 60 -30.88 -15.76 14.14
N LEU A 61 -31.81 -14.92 14.58
CA LEU A 61 -32.05 -13.63 13.91
C LEU A 61 -30.71 -12.88 13.86
N PRO A 62 -30.37 -12.24 12.72
CA PRO A 62 -29.23 -11.32 12.70
C PRO A 62 -29.43 -10.38 13.88
N SER A 63 -28.40 -10.24 14.72
CA SER A 63 -28.42 -9.23 15.77
C SER A 63 -28.83 -7.93 15.11
N LEU A 64 -29.84 -7.26 15.62
CA LEU A 64 -30.12 -5.84 15.37
C LEU A 64 -28.94 -5.09 15.98
N GLY A 65 -27.76 -5.25 15.36
CA GLY A 65 -26.58 -4.49 15.67
C GLY A 65 -26.86 -3.05 15.33
N ASP A 66 -26.34 -2.21 16.15
CA ASP A 66 -26.37 -0.76 16.09
C ASP A 66 -26.53 -0.26 14.64
N ASN A 67 -27.72 0.17 14.28
CA ASN A 67 -28.08 0.69 12.94
C ASN A 67 -27.30 1.96 12.55
N SER A 68 -26.39 2.39 13.41
CA SER A 68 -25.54 3.56 13.23
C SER A 68 -24.23 3.28 12.46
N ALA A 69 -23.84 2.02 12.23
CA ALA A 69 -22.58 1.69 11.54
C ALA A 69 -22.81 1.29 10.08
N LEU A 70 -21.95 1.75 9.18
CA LEU A 70 -21.95 1.33 7.78
C LEU A 70 -21.78 -0.21 7.70
N ALA A 71 -22.63 -0.89 6.94
CA ALA A 71 -22.53 -2.34 6.76
C ALA A 71 -21.13 -2.74 6.23
N ALA A 72 -20.56 -3.83 6.73
CA ALA A 72 -19.20 -4.25 6.36
C ALA A 72 -19.00 -4.41 4.84
N ALA A 73 -20.02 -4.91 4.14
CA ALA A 73 -19.99 -5.02 2.69
C ALA A 73 -19.93 -3.63 1.98
N ALA A 74 -20.62 -2.64 2.51
CA ALA A 74 -20.60 -1.28 1.95
C ALA A 74 -19.26 -0.60 2.26
N GLU A 75 -18.73 -0.79 3.46
CA GLU A 75 -17.39 -0.31 3.84
C GLU A 75 -16.30 -0.96 2.97
N ARG A 76 -16.39 -2.27 2.69
CA ARG A 76 -15.48 -2.96 1.80
C ARG A 76 -15.52 -2.37 0.38
N ARG A 77 -16.70 -2.16 -0.20
CA ARG A 77 -16.82 -1.53 -1.53
C ARG A 77 -16.23 -0.13 -1.59
N LEU A 78 -16.43 0.67 -0.53
CA LEU A 78 -15.80 1.98 -0.43
C LEU A 78 -14.28 1.87 -0.41
N GLY A 79 -13.74 0.93 0.36
CA GLY A 79 -12.31 0.62 0.40
C GLY A 79 -11.76 0.17 -0.96
N ASP A 80 -12.45 -0.73 -1.65
CA ASP A 80 -12.06 -1.20 -2.99
C ASP A 80 -11.97 -0.05 -4.01
N ARG A 81 -12.87 0.95 -3.89
CA ARG A 81 -12.82 2.15 -4.73
C ARG A 81 -11.59 3.01 -4.45
N ILE A 82 -11.28 3.24 -3.17
CA ILE A 82 -10.11 4.02 -2.75
C ILE A 82 -8.82 3.28 -3.14
N ALA A 83 -8.72 2.00 -2.84
CA ALA A 83 -7.55 1.18 -3.17
C ALA A 83 -7.26 1.17 -4.68
N ARG A 84 -8.28 1.14 -5.51
CA ARG A 84 -8.15 1.22 -6.97
C ARG A 84 -7.50 2.53 -7.44
N GLU A 85 -7.83 3.64 -6.83
CA GLU A 85 -7.18 4.92 -7.15
C GLU A 85 -5.73 4.95 -6.65
N ILE A 86 -5.45 4.33 -5.48
CA ILE A 86 -4.08 4.18 -4.97
C ILE A 86 -3.23 3.31 -5.90
N TYR A 87 -3.74 2.19 -6.42
CA TYR A 87 -2.99 1.37 -7.39
C TYR A 87 -2.61 2.11 -8.68
N ARG A 88 -3.38 3.15 -9.04
CA ARG A 88 -3.10 4.01 -10.20
C ARG A 88 -2.18 5.18 -9.89
N ASP A 89 -1.97 5.46 -8.62
CA ASP A 89 -1.10 6.55 -8.19
C ASP A 89 0.35 6.23 -8.53
N PRO A 90 1.10 7.12 -9.20
CA PRO A 90 2.51 6.92 -9.50
C PRO A 90 3.41 6.74 -8.26
N ASP A 91 2.92 7.15 -7.09
CA ASP A 91 3.63 6.94 -5.82
C ASP A 91 3.30 5.59 -5.17
N TYR A 92 2.34 4.83 -5.68
CA TYR A 92 2.16 3.44 -5.25
C TYR A 92 3.41 2.63 -5.58
N LEU A 93 3.87 1.84 -4.62
CA LEU A 93 5.08 1.05 -4.76
C LEU A 93 4.85 -0.42 -4.39
N ASP A 94 5.08 -1.32 -5.33
CA ASP A 94 5.19 -2.76 -5.06
C ASP A 94 6.68 -3.14 -4.96
N ASP A 95 7.29 -2.87 -3.79
CA ASP A 95 8.65 -3.32 -3.49
C ASP A 95 8.61 -4.61 -2.67
N ALA A 96 9.00 -5.72 -3.30
CA ALA A 96 8.87 -7.04 -2.71
C ALA A 96 9.66 -7.21 -1.40
N VAL A 97 10.82 -6.55 -1.26
CA VAL A 97 11.65 -6.60 -0.05
C VAL A 97 10.97 -5.88 1.11
N LEU A 98 10.47 -4.68 0.87
CA LEU A 98 9.77 -3.89 1.88
C LEU A 98 8.45 -4.53 2.28
N LEU A 99 7.65 -4.99 1.31
CA LEU A 99 6.36 -5.64 1.57
C LEU A 99 6.54 -6.92 2.38
N GLU A 100 7.51 -7.77 2.04
CA GLU A 100 7.77 -8.99 2.81
C GLU A 100 8.19 -8.67 4.25
N TYR A 101 9.03 -7.64 4.45
CA TYR A 101 9.42 -7.22 5.79
C TYR A 101 8.22 -6.71 6.60
N VAL A 102 7.40 -5.86 6.02
CA VAL A 102 6.18 -5.32 6.65
C VAL A 102 5.20 -6.46 6.94
N ASP A 103 5.03 -7.40 6.01
CA ASP A 103 4.13 -8.55 6.20
C ASP A 103 4.57 -9.46 7.36
N ARG A 104 5.88 -9.65 7.56
CA ARG A 104 6.39 -10.39 8.72
C ARG A 104 6.11 -9.70 10.07
N VAL A 105 5.90 -8.39 10.08
CA VAL A 105 5.41 -7.66 11.25
C VAL A 105 3.88 -7.75 11.34
N TRP A 106 3.20 -7.67 10.20
CA TRP A 106 1.76 -7.62 10.10
C TRP A 106 1.06 -8.94 10.48
N GLN A 107 1.55 -10.08 9.99
CA GLN A 107 0.90 -11.38 10.21
C GLN A 107 0.76 -11.76 11.69
N PRO A 108 1.79 -11.60 12.56
CA PRO A 108 1.62 -11.81 14.01
C PRO A 108 0.59 -10.88 14.65
N LEU A 109 0.50 -9.61 14.20
CA LEU A 109 -0.50 -8.67 14.70
C LEU A 109 -1.92 -9.11 14.30
N LEU A 110 -2.10 -9.53 13.05
CA LEU A 110 -3.38 -10.03 12.55
C LEU A 110 -3.82 -11.29 13.31
N ALA A 111 -2.90 -12.23 13.54
CA ALA A 111 -3.15 -13.44 14.34
C ALA A 111 -3.51 -13.10 15.79
N ALA A 112 -2.80 -12.15 16.40
CA ALA A 112 -3.06 -11.69 17.76
C ALA A 112 -4.44 -11.01 17.87
N SER A 113 -4.80 -10.16 16.90
CA SER A 113 -6.10 -9.50 16.86
C SER A 113 -7.25 -10.51 16.80
N LYS A 114 -7.11 -11.57 15.99
CA LYS A 114 -8.06 -12.70 15.93
C LYS A 114 -8.14 -13.44 17.28
N ALA A 115 -7.01 -13.81 17.85
CA ALA A 115 -6.94 -14.54 19.12
C ALA A 115 -7.53 -13.73 20.30
N ARG A 116 -7.50 -12.40 20.23
CA ARG A 116 -8.09 -11.50 21.22
C ARG A 116 -9.57 -11.21 20.98
N SER A 117 -10.16 -11.79 19.92
CA SER A 117 -11.54 -11.50 19.53
C SER A 117 -11.81 -10.01 19.24
N GLU A 118 -10.78 -9.27 18.85
CA GLU A 118 -10.93 -7.85 18.42
C GLU A 118 -11.53 -7.74 17.01
N MET A 119 -11.65 -8.85 16.31
CA MET A 119 -12.11 -8.95 14.93
C MET A 119 -13.35 -9.86 14.86
N SER A 120 -14.48 -9.33 14.39
CA SER A 120 -15.65 -10.16 14.15
C SER A 120 -15.45 -11.08 12.95
N PRO A 121 -16.08 -12.26 12.90
CA PRO A 121 -15.98 -13.16 11.75
C PRO A 121 -16.40 -12.51 10.43
N GLU A 122 -17.32 -11.56 10.47
CA GLU A 122 -17.78 -10.85 9.27
C GLU A 122 -16.67 -9.99 8.66
N ILE A 123 -15.99 -9.17 9.46
CA ILE A 123 -14.92 -8.31 8.95
C ILE A 123 -13.67 -9.12 8.63
N GLU A 124 -13.40 -10.21 9.36
CA GLU A 124 -12.31 -11.12 9.04
C GLU A 124 -12.40 -11.67 7.61
N GLN A 125 -13.60 -12.10 7.21
CA GLN A 125 -13.83 -12.70 5.89
C GLN A 125 -13.99 -11.68 4.77
N ARG A 126 -14.57 -10.50 5.06
CA ARG A 126 -14.95 -9.53 4.03
C ARG A 126 -13.87 -8.51 3.73
N PHE A 127 -13.03 -8.16 4.71
CA PHE A 127 -12.06 -7.09 4.56
C PHE A 127 -10.78 -7.56 3.86
N ALA A 128 -10.06 -6.62 3.26
CA ALA A 128 -8.88 -6.91 2.45
C ALA A 128 -7.67 -7.35 3.27
N TRP A 129 -7.48 -6.74 4.45
CA TRP A 129 -6.31 -6.90 5.32
C TRP A 129 -4.99 -6.70 4.56
N GLU A 130 -4.94 -5.67 3.74
CA GLU A 130 -3.87 -5.41 2.78
C GLU A 130 -3.15 -4.10 3.07
N ILE A 131 -1.81 -4.15 3.05
CA ILE A 131 -0.94 -2.99 3.22
C ILE A 131 -0.44 -2.53 1.85
N MET A 132 -0.62 -1.24 1.57
CA MET A 132 -0.20 -0.56 0.36
C MET A 132 0.92 0.42 0.68
N LEU A 133 2.07 0.30 0.01
CA LEU A 133 3.20 1.20 0.23
C LEU A 133 3.08 2.44 -0.66
N GLY A 134 3.30 3.60 -0.04
CA GLY A 134 3.44 4.89 -0.74
C GLY A 134 4.88 5.37 -0.73
N ARG A 135 5.40 5.78 -1.88
CA ARG A 135 6.78 6.27 -2.04
C ARG A 135 7.05 7.58 -1.29
N ASP A 136 6.04 8.17 -0.70
CA ASP A 136 6.13 9.44 0.01
C ASP A 136 7.16 9.37 1.17
N ARG A 137 7.94 10.45 1.31
CA ARG A 137 8.94 10.61 2.39
C ARG A 137 8.36 11.11 3.71
N THR A 138 7.08 11.51 3.72
CA THR A 138 6.42 11.94 4.95
C THR A 138 6.20 10.76 5.90
N ILE A 139 6.19 11.06 7.18
CA ILE A 139 5.97 10.06 8.22
C ILE A 139 4.46 9.91 8.39
N ASN A 140 3.93 8.87 7.76
CA ASN A 140 2.49 8.62 7.72
C ASN A 140 2.16 7.13 7.61
N ALA A 141 1.09 6.74 8.29
CA ALA A 141 0.35 5.50 8.11
C ALA A 141 -1.13 5.82 8.32
N PHE A 142 -2.02 5.08 7.71
CA PHE A 142 -3.44 5.32 7.83
C PHE A 142 -4.25 4.06 7.52
N ALA A 143 -5.34 3.89 8.26
CA ALA A 143 -6.36 2.91 7.95
C ALA A 143 -7.36 3.46 6.93
N LEU A 144 -7.81 2.60 6.04
CA LEU A 144 -8.83 2.88 5.03
C LEU A 144 -10.05 1.96 5.23
N PRO A 145 -11.22 2.35 4.73
CA PRO A 145 -12.40 1.48 4.78
C PRO A 145 -12.11 0.11 4.18
N GLY A 146 -12.77 -0.94 4.70
CA GLY A 146 -12.68 -2.28 4.12
C GLY A 146 -11.37 -3.02 4.36
N GLY A 147 -10.55 -2.58 5.32
CA GLY A 147 -9.34 -3.28 5.73
C GLY A 147 -8.14 -3.06 4.81
N TYR A 148 -8.06 -1.92 4.16
CA TYR A 148 -6.86 -1.44 3.48
C TYR A 148 -6.06 -0.51 4.39
N PHE A 149 -4.73 -0.53 4.25
CA PHE A 149 -3.82 0.26 5.05
C PHE A 149 -2.78 0.91 4.16
N GLY A 150 -2.60 2.22 4.30
CA GLY A 150 -1.52 2.94 3.63
C GLY A 150 -0.33 3.07 4.57
N LEU A 151 0.87 2.86 4.03
CA LEU A 151 2.12 3.00 4.76
C LEU A 151 3.13 3.76 3.90
N HIS A 152 3.49 4.97 4.31
CA HIS A 152 4.50 5.76 3.61
C HIS A 152 5.91 5.25 3.93
N LEU A 153 6.78 5.26 2.93
CA LEU A 153 8.18 4.85 3.12
C LEU A 153 8.90 5.73 4.14
N GLY A 154 8.50 7.00 4.27
CA GLY A 154 9.06 7.90 5.29
C GLY A 154 8.90 7.36 6.71
N LEU A 155 7.79 6.69 7.02
CA LEU A 155 7.60 6.05 8.33
C LEU A 155 8.59 4.89 8.51
N ILE A 156 8.70 3.98 7.53
CA ILE A 156 9.65 2.85 7.57
C ILE A 156 11.08 3.37 7.70
N GLY A 157 11.37 4.52 7.06
CA GLY A 157 12.69 5.15 7.10
C GLY A 157 13.08 5.78 8.44
N VAL A 158 12.11 6.08 9.33
CA VAL A 158 12.34 6.80 10.58
C VAL A 158 12.22 5.92 11.82
N VAL A 159 11.43 4.84 11.78
CA VAL A 159 11.33 3.90 12.90
C VAL A 159 12.67 3.20 13.14
N SER A 160 13.06 3.02 14.41
CA SER A 160 14.38 2.50 14.80
C SER A 160 14.44 0.98 14.85
N ASN A 161 13.29 0.32 15.00
CA ASN A 161 13.19 -1.13 15.13
C ASN A 161 11.80 -1.62 14.71
N ARG A 162 11.66 -2.95 14.63
CA ARG A 162 10.41 -3.59 14.22
C ARG A 162 9.26 -3.36 15.20
N ASP A 163 9.58 -3.14 16.49
CA ASP A 163 8.56 -2.99 17.52
C ASP A 163 7.89 -1.61 17.43
N GLU A 164 8.64 -0.57 17.06
CA GLU A 164 8.05 0.73 16.71
C GLU A 164 7.12 0.64 15.48
N LEU A 165 7.55 -0.10 14.44
CA LEU A 165 6.68 -0.33 13.27
C LEU A 165 5.42 -1.11 13.67
N ALA A 166 5.57 -2.14 14.50
CA ALA A 166 4.45 -2.95 14.99
C ALA A 166 3.45 -2.11 15.79
N SER A 167 3.92 -1.12 16.59
CA SER A 167 3.04 -0.24 17.36
C SER A 167 2.13 0.58 16.45
N VAL A 168 2.67 1.15 15.37
CA VAL A 168 1.89 1.93 14.41
C VAL A 168 0.91 1.02 13.67
N LEU A 169 1.36 -0.12 13.15
CA LEU A 169 0.49 -1.05 12.43
C LEU A 169 -0.62 -1.63 13.32
N ALA A 170 -0.35 -1.89 14.60
CA ALA A 170 -1.36 -2.35 15.56
C ALA A 170 -2.38 -1.25 15.89
N HIS A 171 -1.94 0.01 15.97
CA HIS A 171 -2.82 1.15 16.15
C HIS A 171 -3.77 1.33 14.95
N GLU A 172 -3.23 1.32 13.72
CA GLU A 172 -4.04 1.41 12.50
C GLU A 172 -5.01 0.23 12.35
N MET A 173 -4.53 -1.00 12.65
CA MET A 173 -5.39 -2.19 12.68
C MET A 173 -6.56 -2.01 13.64
N SER A 174 -6.34 -1.37 14.80
CA SER A 174 -7.38 -1.14 15.80
C SER A 174 -8.46 -0.19 15.30
N HIS A 175 -8.11 0.82 14.50
CA HIS A 175 -9.13 1.67 13.86
C HIS A 175 -10.08 0.88 12.96
N VAL A 176 -9.58 -0.15 12.28
CA VAL A 176 -10.40 -1.02 11.42
C VAL A 176 -11.21 -2.01 12.24
N THR A 177 -10.58 -2.71 13.21
CA THR A 177 -11.27 -3.73 14.01
C THR A 177 -12.34 -3.15 14.92
N GLN A 178 -12.12 -1.94 15.46
CA GLN A 178 -13.08 -1.19 16.26
C GLN A 178 -14.06 -0.37 15.40
N ARG A 179 -14.02 -0.51 14.08
CA ARG A 179 -14.92 0.13 13.12
C ARG A 179 -14.98 1.66 13.24
N HIS A 180 -13.85 2.32 13.60
CA HIS A 180 -13.81 3.76 13.81
C HIS A 180 -14.22 4.55 12.57
N ILE A 181 -13.75 4.14 11.38
CA ILE A 181 -14.11 4.78 10.10
C ILE A 181 -15.61 4.67 9.84
N SER A 182 -16.18 3.48 10.03
CA SER A 182 -17.61 3.25 9.88
C SER A 182 -18.44 4.11 10.83
N ARG A 183 -18.02 4.20 12.11
CA ARG A 183 -18.67 5.04 13.12
C ARG A 183 -18.59 6.54 12.78
N LEU A 184 -17.46 7.01 12.22
CA LEU A 184 -17.33 8.40 11.74
C LEU A 184 -18.28 8.68 10.59
N ILE A 185 -18.31 7.81 9.58
CA ILE A 185 -19.18 7.94 8.40
C ILE A 185 -20.65 8.02 8.84
N SER A 186 -21.06 7.16 9.76
CA SER A 186 -22.47 7.09 10.22
C SER A 186 -22.90 8.31 11.05
N LYS A 187 -21.98 8.91 11.81
CA LYS A 187 -22.27 10.12 12.60
C LYS A 187 -22.45 11.38 11.74
N GLN A 188 -21.87 11.39 10.55
CA GLN A 188 -21.85 12.58 9.69
C GLN A 188 -22.93 12.61 8.63
N SER A 189 -23.63 11.52 8.38
CA SER A 189 -24.42 11.53 7.16
C SER A 189 -25.73 10.79 7.17
N GLU A 190 -26.70 11.54 6.85
CA GLU A 190 -27.63 11.26 5.76
C GLU A 190 -27.02 11.58 4.37
N GLN A 191 -25.80 12.08 4.28
CA GLN A 191 -25.12 12.47 3.04
C GLN A 191 -24.04 11.45 2.65
N THR A 192 -24.29 10.75 1.61
CA THR A 192 -23.50 9.83 0.74
C THR A 192 -22.09 9.43 1.17
N PRO A 193 -21.86 8.14 1.50
CA PRO A 193 -20.54 7.58 1.86
C PRO A 193 -19.42 7.82 0.83
N TRP A 194 -19.77 8.01 -0.45
CA TRP A 194 -18.80 8.29 -1.50
C TRP A 194 -18.12 9.66 -1.37
N LEU A 195 -18.77 10.65 -0.78
CA LEU A 195 -18.18 11.97 -0.54
C LEU A 195 -17.00 11.87 0.43
N ILE A 196 -17.11 10.98 1.41
CA ILE A 196 -16.03 10.71 2.37
C ILE A 196 -14.85 9.99 1.68
N GLY A 197 -15.13 9.06 0.78
CA GLY A 197 -14.08 8.44 -0.04
C GLY A 197 -13.34 9.45 -0.90
N ALA A 198 -14.08 10.39 -1.53
CA ALA A 198 -13.49 11.48 -2.30
C ALA A 198 -12.69 12.45 -1.40
N MET A 199 -13.14 12.68 -0.17
CA MET A 199 -12.42 13.49 0.81
C MET A 199 -11.11 12.81 1.26
N ILE A 200 -11.13 11.50 1.54
CA ILE A 200 -9.92 10.73 1.89
C ILE A 200 -8.90 10.83 0.75
N LEU A 201 -9.32 10.58 -0.48
CA LEU A 201 -8.46 10.72 -1.66
C LEU A 201 -7.96 12.17 -1.85
N GLY A 202 -8.80 13.17 -1.59
CA GLY A 202 -8.43 14.58 -1.67
C GLY A 202 -7.36 14.96 -0.64
N VAL A 203 -7.44 14.44 0.58
CA VAL A 203 -6.42 14.67 1.63
C VAL A 203 -5.10 13.97 1.28
N LEU A 204 -5.17 12.73 0.77
CA LEU A 204 -3.97 12.00 0.31
C LEU A 204 -3.29 12.74 -0.87
N ALA A 205 -4.07 13.31 -1.80
CA ALA A 205 -3.54 14.09 -2.91
C ALA A 205 -2.99 15.47 -2.48
N ALA A 206 -3.61 16.13 -1.50
CA ALA A 206 -3.19 17.45 -1.01
C ALA A 206 -1.81 17.43 -0.34
N GLY A 207 -1.42 16.30 0.27
CA GLY A 207 -0.06 16.10 0.81
C GLY A 207 1.05 16.16 -0.25
N LYS A 208 0.70 15.96 -1.54
CA LYS A 208 1.65 15.86 -2.65
C LYS A 208 1.81 17.14 -3.48
N ASN A 209 0.86 18.04 -3.41
CA ASN A 209 0.88 19.29 -4.21
C ASN A 209 0.47 20.49 -3.35
N PRO A 210 1.44 21.34 -2.92
CA PRO A 210 1.16 22.54 -2.11
C PRO A 210 0.23 23.54 -2.80
N GLU A 211 0.21 23.60 -4.15
CA GLU A 211 -0.70 24.48 -4.89
C GLU A 211 -2.14 23.96 -4.89
N ALA A 212 -2.31 22.63 -4.99
CA ALA A 212 -3.61 22.00 -4.82
C ALA A 212 -4.11 22.13 -3.37
N ALA A 213 -3.22 22.00 -2.37
CA ALA A 213 -3.52 22.26 -0.96
C ALA A 213 -3.96 23.73 -0.76
N ASN A 214 -3.28 24.71 -1.37
CA ASN A 214 -3.65 26.12 -1.29
C ASN A 214 -4.99 26.43 -1.99
N ALA A 215 -5.31 25.79 -3.11
CA ALA A 215 -6.60 25.93 -3.79
C ALA A 215 -7.76 25.38 -2.95
N VAL A 216 -7.53 24.28 -2.24
CA VAL A 216 -8.48 23.68 -1.30
C VAL A 216 -8.57 24.52 -0.01
N LEU A 217 -7.47 25.09 0.48
CA LEU A 217 -7.43 26.00 1.64
C LEU A 217 -8.13 27.34 1.35
N ALA A 218 -8.00 27.88 0.13
CA ALA A 218 -8.70 29.11 -0.27
C ALA A 218 -10.25 28.98 -0.24
N GLY A 219 -10.77 27.74 -0.32
CA GLY A 219 -12.20 27.45 -0.22
C GLY A 219 -12.75 27.30 1.21
N GLY A 220 -11.91 27.37 2.26
CA GLY A 220 -12.34 27.18 3.67
C GLY A 220 -12.84 25.76 3.99
N GLN A 221 -12.89 24.88 2.98
CA GLN A 221 -13.42 23.51 3.13
C GLN A 221 -12.36 22.51 3.59
N ALA A 222 -11.08 22.74 3.30
CA ALA A 222 -10.02 21.77 3.65
C ALA A 222 -9.80 21.65 5.15
N VAL A 223 -9.90 22.74 5.91
CA VAL A 223 -9.81 22.71 7.38
C VAL A 223 -11.00 21.96 7.98
N ALA A 224 -12.20 22.14 7.41
CA ALA A 224 -13.37 21.39 7.82
C ALA A 224 -13.25 19.90 7.47
N ILE A 225 -12.72 19.57 6.28
CA ILE A 225 -12.45 18.19 5.82
C ILE A 225 -11.40 17.52 6.71
N GLN A 226 -10.29 18.20 7.00
CA GLN A 226 -9.23 17.66 7.88
C GLN A 226 -9.77 17.42 9.29
N SER A 227 -10.57 18.35 9.85
CA SER A 227 -11.18 18.16 11.16
C SER A 227 -12.23 17.04 11.19
N GLN A 228 -12.84 16.73 10.05
CA GLN A 228 -13.81 15.65 9.90
C GLN A 228 -13.18 14.28 9.80
N LEU A 229 -11.95 14.18 9.29
CA LEU A 229 -11.18 12.93 9.20
C LEU A 229 -10.39 12.63 10.47
N ASN A 230 -10.28 13.57 11.40
CA ASN A 230 -9.62 13.34 12.67
C ASN A 230 -10.47 12.41 13.54
N PHE A 231 -9.88 11.31 13.96
CA PHE A 231 -10.52 10.43 14.94
C PHE A 231 -10.74 11.17 16.26
N SER A 232 -11.85 10.88 16.92
CA SER A 232 -12.10 11.48 18.24
C SER A 232 -11.05 11.03 19.24
N ARG A 233 -10.79 11.83 20.29
CA ARG A 233 -9.85 11.45 21.36
C ARG A 233 -10.17 10.11 22.00
N ASP A 234 -11.47 9.74 22.05
CA ASP A 234 -11.90 8.46 22.59
C ASP A 234 -11.54 7.30 21.65
N MET A 235 -11.71 7.49 20.34
CA MET A 235 -11.30 6.52 19.32
C MET A 235 -9.79 6.32 19.33
N GLU A 236 -9.01 7.40 19.49
CA GLU A 236 -7.54 7.31 19.61
C GLU A 236 -7.12 6.52 20.86
N ARG A 237 -7.73 6.79 22.03
CA ARG A 237 -7.47 6.04 23.27
C ARG A 237 -7.90 4.56 23.15
N GLU A 238 -9.00 4.30 22.44
CA GLU A 238 -9.45 2.93 22.15
C GLU A 238 -8.46 2.21 21.25
N ALA A 239 -7.98 2.86 20.18
CA ALA A 239 -6.97 2.31 19.27
C ALA A 239 -5.64 2.05 19.97
N ASP A 240 -5.19 2.95 20.83
CA ASP A 240 -3.98 2.74 21.66
C ASP A 240 -4.12 1.52 22.58
N ARG A 241 -5.26 1.42 23.28
CA ARG A 241 -5.52 0.32 24.23
C ARG A 241 -5.58 -1.04 23.53
N VAL A 242 -6.31 -1.11 22.44
CA VAL A 242 -6.46 -2.36 21.66
C VAL A 242 -5.16 -2.69 20.95
N GLY A 243 -4.53 -1.70 20.30
CA GLY A 243 -3.27 -1.86 19.58
C GLY A 243 -2.12 -2.30 20.48
N PHE A 244 -2.01 -1.73 21.70
CA PHE A 244 -1.04 -2.16 22.68
C PHE A 244 -1.21 -3.64 23.06
N GLY A 245 -2.47 -4.07 23.28
CA GLY A 245 -2.77 -5.48 23.57
C GLY A 245 -2.48 -6.42 22.41
N VAL A 246 -2.84 -6.03 21.19
CA VAL A 246 -2.56 -6.78 19.95
C VAL A 246 -1.06 -6.92 19.73
N MET A 247 -0.32 -5.82 19.82
CA MET A 247 1.13 -5.79 19.67
C MET A 247 1.84 -6.72 20.67
N THR A 248 1.48 -6.61 21.94
CA THR A 248 2.07 -7.42 23.01
C THR A 248 1.79 -8.90 22.80
N GLN A 249 0.56 -9.28 22.46
CA GLN A 249 0.20 -10.66 22.17
C GLN A 249 0.82 -11.17 20.86
N GLY A 250 1.08 -10.30 19.91
CA GLY A 250 1.82 -10.59 18.68
C GLY A 250 3.31 -10.85 18.88
N GLY A 251 3.81 -10.77 20.13
CA GLY A 251 5.21 -11.04 20.48
C GLY A 251 6.17 -9.87 20.25
N PHE A 252 5.63 -8.66 20.15
CA PHE A 252 6.42 -7.44 20.05
C PHE A 252 6.59 -6.78 21.42
N ALA A 253 7.73 -6.12 21.60
CA ALA A 253 8.05 -5.47 22.87
C ALA A 253 7.20 -4.19 23.07
N PRO A 254 6.46 -4.08 24.19
CA PRO A 254 5.57 -2.93 24.45
C PRO A 254 6.31 -1.59 24.50
N GLN A 255 7.63 -1.61 24.76
CA GLN A 255 8.50 -0.43 24.72
C GLN A 255 8.52 0.24 23.32
N GLY A 256 8.27 -0.51 22.24
CA GLY A 256 8.14 0.04 20.89
C GLY A 256 7.02 1.07 20.77
N PHE A 257 5.91 0.86 21.49
CA PHE A 257 4.79 1.81 21.49
C PHE A 257 5.19 3.14 22.19
N VAL A 258 5.87 3.05 23.33
CA VAL A 258 6.34 4.24 24.05
C VAL A 258 7.41 4.98 23.25
N SER A 259 8.40 4.24 22.73
CA SER A 259 9.49 4.81 21.93
C SER A 259 8.96 5.53 20.68
N MET A 260 7.93 4.98 20.04
CA MET A 260 7.27 5.65 18.91
C MET A 260 6.55 6.93 19.34
N PHE A 261 5.86 6.92 20.48
CA PHE A 261 5.22 8.13 21.04
C PHE A 261 6.23 9.21 21.39
N ASP A 262 7.38 8.84 21.96
CA ASP A 262 8.46 9.79 22.26
C ASP A 262 9.00 10.44 20.97
N LYS A 263 9.16 9.67 19.87
CA LYS A 263 9.54 10.21 18.55
C LYS A 263 8.49 11.18 18.03
N LEU A 264 7.22 10.81 18.06
CA LEU A 264 6.12 11.66 17.62
C LEU A 264 6.03 12.94 18.45
N GLN A 265 6.26 12.85 19.78
CA GLN A 265 6.28 14.01 20.66
C GLN A 265 7.46 14.95 20.35
N GLN A 266 8.65 14.40 20.10
CA GLN A 266 9.81 15.21 19.70
C GLN A 266 9.55 15.93 18.37
N ALA A 267 8.97 15.21 17.41
CA ALA A 267 8.61 15.79 16.12
C ALA A 267 7.58 16.93 16.24
N SER A 268 6.57 16.78 17.10
CA SER A 268 5.55 17.81 17.32
C SER A 268 6.12 19.11 17.93
N ARG A 269 7.21 19.00 18.71
CA ARG A 269 7.88 20.17 19.35
C ARG A 269 8.74 20.97 18.36
N LEU A 270 9.20 20.36 17.26
CA LEU A 270 10.11 20.99 16.30
C LEU A 270 9.40 21.82 15.22
N ASN A 271 8.16 22.21 15.41
CA ASN A 271 7.26 22.85 14.43
C ASN A 271 7.04 21.96 13.18
N ASP A 272 5.83 21.44 13.04
CA ASP A 272 5.44 20.61 11.91
C ASP A 272 5.59 21.39 10.58
N ASN A 273 6.69 21.12 9.86
CA ASN A 273 6.93 21.60 8.50
C ASN A 273 6.17 20.77 7.45
N GLY A 274 5.17 19.99 7.83
CA GLY A 274 4.42 19.08 6.97
C GLY A 274 5.01 17.67 6.85
N SER A 275 6.11 17.37 7.54
CA SER A 275 6.77 16.06 7.48
C SER A 275 6.05 14.95 8.25
N PHE A 276 5.10 15.31 9.11
CA PHE A 276 4.38 14.39 10.00
C PHE A 276 2.85 14.47 9.82
N PRO A 277 2.30 14.12 8.66
CA PRO A 277 0.84 14.08 8.47
C PRO A 277 0.15 13.15 9.47
N TYR A 278 0.84 12.11 9.96
CA TYR A 278 0.35 11.19 10.98
C TYR A 278 -0.16 11.90 12.23
N LEU A 279 0.54 12.92 12.72
CA LEU A 279 0.13 13.69 13.90
C LEU A 279 -1.12 14.55 13.69
N ARG A 280 -1.48 14.82 12.43
CA ARG A 280 -2.69 15.59 12.11
C ARG A 280 -3.95 14.71 12.17
N SER A 281 -3.85 13.46 11.70
CA SER A 281 -4.95 12.48 11.76
C SER A 281 -5.05 11.83 13.14
N HIS A 282 -3.92 11.67 13.85
CA HIS A 282 -3.79 11.03 15.16
C HIS A 282 -3.13 11.97 16.18
N PRO A 283 -3.86 12.98 16.72
CA PRO A 283 -3.30 13.95 17.64
C PRO A 283 -2.74 13.28 18.90
N LEU A 284 -1.46 13.55 19.21
CA LEU A 284 -0.81 13.02 20.38
C LEU A 284 -1.07 13.94 21.58
N THR A 285 -1.79 13.44 22.58
CA THR A 285 -2.08 14.15 23.83
C THR A 285 -1.25 13.62 24.98
N SER A 286 -1.04 14.45 26.01
CA SER A 286 -0.34 14.03 27.23
C SER A 286 -1.03 12.84 27.93
N GLU A 287 -2.36 12.77 27.83
CA GLU A 287 -3.15 11.65 28.33
C GLU A 287 -2.80 10.33 27.63
N ARG A 288 -2.73 10.33 26.29
CA ARG A 288 -2.38 9.13 25.51
C ARG A 288 -0.98 8.64 25.86
N ILE A 289 -0.03 9.56 26.00
CA ILE A 289 1.36 9.24 26.42
C ILE A 289 1.36 8.58 27.79
N ALA A 290 0.68 9.20 28.77
CA ALA A 290 0.61 8.68 30.14
C ALA A 290 -0.08 7.31 30.20
N ASP A 291 -1.18 7.12 29.46
CA ASP A 291 -1.91 5.85 29.38
C ASP A 291 -1.05 4.72 28.82
N VAL A 292 -0.29 4.96 27.76
CA VAL A 292 0.59 3.94 27.16
C VAL A 292 1.76 3.63 28.10
N GLN A 293 2.35 4.64 28.74
CA GLN A 293 3.41 4.44 29.75
C GLN A 293 2.91 3.62 30.95
N ALA A 294 1.70 3.88 31.44
CA ALA A 294 1.10 3.14 32.55
C ALA A 294 0.77 1.68 32.24
N ARG A 295 0.63 1.32 30.95
CA ARG A 295 0.36 -0.06 30.50
C ARG A 295 1.61 -0.92 30.41
N GLN A 296 2.79 -0.33 30.52
CA GLN A 296 4.02 -1.11 30.48
C GLN A 296 4.10 -2.06 31.68
N PRO A 297 4.54 -3.31 31.46
CA PRO A 297 4.80 -4.22 32.58
C PRO A 297 5.85 -3.59 33.52
N PRO A 298 5.67 -3.71 34.85
CA PRO A 298 6.70 -3.26 35.79
C PRO A 298 7.97 -4.10 35.56
N GLY A 299 9.10 -3.43 35.43
CA GLY A 299 10.38 -4.09 35.20
C GLY A 299 11.47 -3.12 34.73
N PRO A 300 12.69 -3.62 34.51
CA PRO A 300 13.75 -2.79 33.96
C PRO A 300 13.38 -2.30 32.56
N VAL A 301 13.78 -1.08 32.22
CA VAL A 301 13.62 -0.52 30.87
C VAL A 301 14.45 -1.35 29.92
N VAL A 302 13.78 -2.06 28.99
CA VAL A 302 14.44 -2.82 27.94
C VAL A 302 14.80 -1.84 26.82
N THR A 303 16.09 -1.70 26.55
CA THR A 303 16.55 -0.95 25.38
C THR A 303 16.30 -1.81 24.13
N LEU A 304 15.50 -1.30 23.22
CA LEU A 304 15.25 -1.96 21.94
C LEU A 304 16.44 -1.75 21.00
N GLU A 305 17.07 -2.84 20.58
CA GLU A 305 18.17 -2.76 19.64
C GLU A 305 17.68 -2.73 18.21
N THR A 306 18.35 -1.93 17.38
CA THR A 306 18.14 -1.93 15.92
C THR A 306 18.87 -3.13 15.33
N THR A 307 18.14 -4.08 14.74
CA THR A 307 18.76 -5.21 14.03
C THR A 307 19.38 -4.75 12.70
N LEU A 308 20.38 -5.51 12.19
CA LEU A 308 20.96 -5.24 10.87
C LEU A 308 19.89 -5.25 9.78
N GLU A 309 18.98 -6.23 9.83
CA GLU A 309 17.87 -6.35 8.88
C GLU A 309 16.99 -5.09 8.87
N HIS A 310 16.52 -4.65 10.04
CA HIS A 310 15.69 -3.44 10.14
C HIS A 310 16.43 -2.20 9.61
N ALA A 311 17.70 -2.06 9.97
CA ALA A 311 18.54 -0.94 9.52
C ALA A 311 18.68 -0.87 7.99
N MET A 312 18.83 -2.03 7.34
CA MET A 312 18.91 -2.15 5.88
C MET A 312 17.56 -1.86 5.20
N VAL A 313 16.46 -2.39 5.76
CA VAL A 313 15.08 -2.11 5.29
C VAL A 313 14.75 -0.62 5.41
N SER A 314 15.08 0.00 6.54
CA SER A 314 14.93 1.44 6.73
C SER A 314 15.75 2.25 5.72
N ALA A 315 16.99 1.82 5.40
CA ALA A 315 17.80 2.45 4.38
C ALA A 315 17.17 2.33 2.98
N ARG A 316 16.63 1.14 2.63
CA ARG A 316 15.90 0.94 1.36
C ARG A 316 14.72 1.92 1.26
N ALA A 317 13.91 2.01 2.30
CA ALA A 317 12.77 2.93 2.33
C ALA A 317 13.19 4.40 2.15
N ARG A 318 14.27 4.84 2.81
CA ARG A 318 14.80 6.19 2.68
C ARG A 318 15.28 6.51 1.26
N VAL A 319 16.03 5.61 0.63
CA VAL A 319 16.52 5.81 -0.74
C VAL A 319 15.38 5.80 -1.75
N LEU A 320 14.40 4.91 -1.59
CA LEU A 320 13.26 4.82 -2.50
C LEU A 320 12.29 6.00 -2.37
N SER A 321 12.12 6.56 -1.18
CA SER A 321 11.28 7.74 -0.94
C SER A 321 11.95 9.06 -1.31
N ASN A 322 13.27 9.11 -1.38
CA ASN A 322 14.03 10.30 -1.72
C ASN A 322 15.11 9.99 -2.75
N SER A 323 14.70 9.79 -4.00
CA SER A 323 15.55 9.38 -5.12
C SER A 323 16.07 10.55 -5.98
N GLY A 324 15.99 11.79 -5.49
CA GLY A 324 16.57 12.96 -6.16
C GLY A 324 18.10 12.87 -6.21
N ALA A 325 18.69 13.44 -7.28
CA ALA A 325 20.13 13.32 -7.54
C ALA A 325 21.02 13.77 -6.36
N ASP A 326 20.64 14.85 -5.67
CA ASP A 326 21.38 15.35 -4.51
C ASP A 326 21.30 14.40 -3.32
N ALA A 327 20.11 13.86 -3.06
CA ALA A 327 19.92 12.87 -1.99
C ALA A 327 20.71 11.58 -2.28
N LEU A 328 20.69 11.10 -3.52
CA LEU A 328 21.47 9.91 -3.90
C LEU A 328 22.96 10.15 -3.71
N ARG A 329 23.49 11.31 -4.10
CA ARG A 329 24.91 11.68 -3.84
C ARG A 329 25.22 11.73 -2.34
N GLN A 330 24.30 12.25 -1.53
CA GLN A 330 24.47 12.30 -0.08
C GLN A 330 24.55 10.90 0.53
N TYR A 331 23.67 9.96 0.14
CA TYR A 331 23.73 8.57 0.64
C TYR A 331 25.06 7.89 0.29
N VAL A 332 25.61 8.14 -0.89
CA VAL A 332 26.93 7.61 -1.28
C VAL A 332 28.04 8.27 -0.46
N ALA A 333 28.00 9.58 -0.25
CA ALA A 333 28.99 10.30 0.54
C ALA A 333 29.06 9.85 2.00
N GLU A 334 27.90 9.53 2.63
CA GLU A 334 27.83 8.99 3.99
C GLU A 334 28.69 7.72 4.16
N ALA A 335 28.80 6.88 3.12
CA ALA A 335 29.61 5.65 3.17
C ALA A 335 31.13 5.90 3.16
N SER A 336 31.54 7.12 2.84
CA SER A 336 32.95 7.56 2.83
C SER A 336 33.34 8.30 4.12
N ASP A 337 32.38 8.56 5.03
CA ASP A 337 32.66 9.23 6.29
C ASP A 337 33.56 8.34 7.18
N PRO A 338 34.74 8.83 7.63
CA PRO A 338 35.59 8.07 8.55
C PRO A 338 34.91 7.66 9.86
N ALA A 339 33.95 8.46 10.34
CA ALA A 339 33.18 8.17 11.56
C ALA A 339 32.33 6.89 11.43
N LEU A 340 32.03 6.45 10.21
CA LEU A 340 31.29 5.21 9.96
C LEU A 340 32.00 3.97 10.53
N ALA A 341 33.33 3.96 10.53
CA ALA A 341 34.13 2.83 11.02
C ALA A 341 33.93 2.56 12.53
N SER A 342 33.61 3.61 13.31
CA SER A 342 33.33 3.53 14.74
C SER A 342 31.83 3.44 15.07
N ALA A 343 30.96 3.50 14.06
CA ALA A 343 29.50 3.42 14.27
C ALA A 343 29.06 1.99 14.61
N THR A 344 27.87 1.86 15.18
CA THR A 344 27.27 0.54 15.46
C THR A 344 27.12 -0.27 14.17
N PRO A 345 27.18 -1.62 14.22
CA PRO A 345 26.98 -2.48 13.06
C PRO A 345 25.67 -2.17 12.30
N ALA A 346 24.58 -1.88 13.00
CA ALA A 346 23.30 -1.51 12.39
C ALA A 346 23.42 -0.20 11.59
N ARG A 347 24.12 0.82 12.12
CA ARG A 347 24.36 2.08 11.39
C ARG A 347 25.25 1.85 10.17
N GLN A 348 26.30 1.05 10.30
CA GLN A 348 27.17 0.68 9.18
C GLN A 348 26.40 -0.03 8.08
N ALA A 349 25.57 -1.04 8.44
CA ALA A 349 24.74 -1.77 7.48
C ALA A 349 23.74 -0.85 6.77
N SER A 350 23.09 0.04 7.51
CA SER A 350 22.14 1.02 6.95
C SER A 350 22.80 1.94 5.93
N VAL A 351 23.95 2.51 6.27
CA VAL A 351 24.68 3.42 5.38
C VAL A 351 25.18 2.71 4.14
N LEU A 352 25.83 1.54 4.31
CA LEU A 352 26.36 0.77 3.19
C LEU A 352 25.23 0.29 2.25
N TYR A 353 24.13 -0.24 2.79
CA TYR A 353 22.99 -0.68 1.99
C TYR A 353 22.39 0.48 1.17
N GLY A 354 22.16 1.62 1.83
CA GLY A 354 21.63 2.82 1.17
C GLY A 354 22.57 3.35 0.09
N ALA A 355 23.87 3.35 0.34
CA ALA A 355 24.88 3.79 -0.61
C ALA A 355 25.01 2.86 -1.83
N VAL A 356 24.91 1.52 -1.64
CA VAL A 356 24.86 0.56 -2.77
C VAL A 356 23.65 0.84 -3.65
N LEU A 357 22.46 0.95 -3.05
CA LEU A 357 21.23 1.21 -3.79
C LEU A 357 21.25 2.58 -4.49
N ALA A 358 21.80 3.61 -3.84
CA ALA A 358 21.96 4.94 -4.44
C ALA A 358 22.95 4.93 -5.61
N SER A 359 24.08 4.21 -5.49
CA SER A 359 25.07 4.05 -6.57
C SER A 359 24.48 3.28 -7.76
N GLU A 360 23.65 2.26 -7.51
CA GLU A 360 22.92 1.55 -8.58
C GLU A 360 21.99 2.53 -9.34
N LYS A 361 21.20 3.33 -8.62
CA LYS A 361 20.27 4.32 -9.23
C LYS A 361 20.99 5.40 -10.03
N THR A 362 22.18 5.78 -9.62
CA THR A 362 23.04 6.73 -10.37
C THR A 362 23.88 6.04 -11.44
N ARG A 363 23.75 4.69 -11.59
CA ARG A 363 24.50 3.84 -12.53
C ARG A 363 26.01 3.82 -12.29
N ASP A 364 26.46 4.20 -11.11
CA ASP A 364 27.84 3.98 -10.69
C ASP A 364 28.03 2.55 -10.16
N PHE A 365 28.02 1.60 -11.08
CA PHE A 365 28.10 0.19 -10.75
C PHE A 365 29.46 -0.23 -10.16
N ALA A 366 30.52 0.56 -10.38
CA ALA A 366 31.83 0.30 -9.80
C ALA A 366 31.83 0.61 -8.29
N ALA A 367 31.36 1.78 -7.93
CA ALA A 367 31.17 2.16 -6.52
C ALA A 367 30.20 1.21 -5.82
N ALA A 368 29.06 0.88 -6.46
CA ALA A 368 28.08 -0.04 -5.90
C ALA A 368 28.69 -1.41 -5.53
N ARG A 369 29.51 -2.01 -6.40
CA ARG A 369 30.18 -3.30 -6.11
C ARG A 369 31.16 -3.20 -4.95
N THR A 370 31.94 -2.12 -4.88
CA THR A 370 32.91 -1.91 -3.79
C THR A 370 32.17 -1.79 -2.44
N LEU A 371 31.08 -1.05 -2.40
CA LEU A 371 30.25 -0.88 -1.21
C LEU A 371 29.52 -2.17 -0.83
N LEU A 372 29.03 -2.92 -1.82
CA LEU A 372 28.38 -4.22 -1.59
C LEU A 372 29.35 -5.23 -0.96
N ALA A 373 30.61 -5.27 -1.38
CA ALA A 373 31.61 -6.13 -0.77
C ALA A 373 31.88 -5.80 0.72
N ARG A 374 31.85 -4.51 1.07
CA ARG A 374 31.93 -4.07 2.47
C ARG A 374 30.71 -4.52 3.26
N LEU A 375 29.51 -4.35 2.69
CA LEU A 375 28.26 -4.78 3.31
C LEU A 375 28.22 -6.29 3.53
N ASP A 376 28.65 -7.08 2.53
CA ASP A 376 28.74 -8.54 2.62
C ASP A 376 29.62 -8.99 3.79
N GLY A 377 30.80 -8.37 3.97
CA GLY A 377 31.66 -8.64 5.11
C GLY A 377 30.98 -8.41 6.47
N LEU A 378 30.11 -7.41 6.57
CA LEU A 378 29.40 -7.06 7.80
C LEU A 378 28.21 -7.99 8.10
N THR A 379 27.55 -8.53 7.05
CA THR A 379 26.26 -9.24 7.22
C THR A 379 26.39 -10.76 7.30
N ARG A 380 27.56 -11.35 7.02
CA ARG A 380 27.79 -12.81 6.93
C ARG A 380 27.32 -13.61 8.14
N SER A 381 27.43 -13.06 9.33
CA SER A 381 27.05 -13.75 10.57
C SER A 381 25.55 -13.68 10.88
N THR A 382 24.78 -12.89 10.11
CA THR A 382 23.36 -12.62 10.37
C THR A 382 22.54 -13.05 9.16
N PRO A 383 21.88 -14.24 9.18
CA PRO A 383 21.22 -14.81 8.01
C PRO A 383 20.22 -13.87 7.30
N GLN A 384 19.40 -13.13 8.07
CA GLN A 384 18.41 -12.21 7.51
C GLN A 384 19.06 -11.03 6.79
N ALA A 385 20.12 -10.44 7.39
CA ALA A 385 20.86 -9.35 6.77
C ALA A 385 21.66 -9.83 5.55
N GLN A 386 22.26 -11.02 5.64
CA GLN A 386 22.97 -11.62 4.50
C GLN A 386 22.01 -11.89 3.31
N ARG A 387 20.79 -12.35 3.59
CA ARG A 387 19.77 -12.52 2.56
C ARG A 387 19.45 -11.20 1.85
N LEU A 388 19.28 -10.09 2.58
CA LEU A 388 19.07 -8.77 1.99
C LEU A 388 20.27 -8.29 1.16
N THR A 389 21.50 -8.59 1.62
CA THR A 389 22.72 -8.29 0.87
C THR A 389 22.76 -9.06 -0.45
N ASN A 390 22.38 -10.34 -0.43
CA ASN A 390 22.34 -11.19 -1.63
C ASN A 390 21.27 -10.70 -2.63
N LEU A 391 20.09 -10.30 -2.15
CA LEU A 391 19.03 -9.71 -2.98
C LEU A 391 19.52 -8.41 -3.64
N LEU A 392 20.11 -7.50 -2.87
CA LEU A 392 20.68 -6.26 -3.40
C LEU A 392 21.81 -6.50 -4.41
N GLY A 393 22.64 -7.50 -4.15
CA GLY A 393 23.69 -7.92 -5.09
C GLY A 393 23.13 -8.43 -6.42
N ALA A 394 22.05 -9.20 -6.38
CA ALA A 394 21.38 -9.69 -7.57
C ALA A 394 20.63 -8.56 -8.33
N GLU A 395 20.00 -7.62 -7.62
CA GLU A 395 19.43 -6.40 -8.22
C GLU A 395 20.51 -5.61 -8.97
N LEU A 396 21.64 -5.35 -8.31
CA LEU A 396 22.79 -4.65 -8.90
C LEU A 396 23.36 -5.35 -10.13
N ALA A 397 23.51 -6.68 -10.08
CA ALA A 397 24.04 -7.46 -11.19
C ALA A 397 23.06 -7.43 -12.38
N LEU A 398 21.77 -7.55 -12.14
CA LEU A 398 20.72 -7.41 -13.16
C LEU A 398 20.74 -6.02 -13.79
N ALA A 399 20.80 -4.96 -12.97
CA ALA A 399 20.82 -3.57 -13.44
C ALA A 399 22.08 -3.25 -14.26
N SER A 400 23.22 -3.88 -13.95
CA SER A 400 24.49 -3.71 -14.67
C SER A 400 24.68 -4.66 -15.85
N GLY A 401 23.69 -5.53 -16.16
CA GLY A 401 23.76 -6.50 -17.25
C GLY A 401 24.79 -7.63 -17.02
N GLN A 402 25.17 -7.89 -15.77
CA GLN A 402 26.14 -8.94 -15.44
C GLN A 402 25.46 -10.31 -15.28
N PRO A 403 26.18 -11.40 -15.58
CA PRO A 403 25.69 -12.74 -15.30
C PRO A 403 25.34 -12.88 -13.81
N THR A 404 24.11 -13.28 -13.53
CA THR A 404 23.58 -13.36 -12.17
C THR A 404 23.07 -14.77 -11.91
N PRO A 405 23.46 -15.41 -10.81
CA PRO A 405 22.89 -16.70 -10.45
C PRO A 405 21.42 -16.55 -10.05
N VAL A 406 20.63 -17.57 -10.35
CA VAL A 406 19.24 -17.67 -9.89
C VAL A 406 19.24 -17.85 -8.37
N LEU A 407 18.38 -17.13 -7.70
CA LEU A 407 18.27 -17.18 -6.24
C LEU A 407 17.46 -18.40 -5.81
N ALA A 408 18.00 -19.19 -4.90
CA ALA A 408 17.42 -20.49 -4.51
C ALA A 408 16.39 -20.42 -3.35
N ALA A 409 16.12 -19.23 -2.79
CA ALA A 409 15.22 -19.08 -1.65
C ALA A 409 13.74 -18.96 -2.06
N PRO A 410 12.78 -19.40 -1.22
CA PRO A 410 11.37 -19.51 -1.59
C PRO A 410 10.56 -18.21 -1.44
N GLY A 411 11.18 -17.07 -1.14
CA GLY A 411 10.50 -15.80 -0.89
C GLY A 411 9.99 -15.12 -2.18
N ARG A 412 9.02 -14.23 -2.00
CA ARG A 412 8.50 -13.38 -3.11
C ARG A 412 9.62 -12.54 -3.75
N PRO A 413 10.53 -11.88 -3.00
CA PRO A 413 11.63 -11.12 -3.59
C PRO A 413 12.53 -11.96 -4.49
N GLU A 414 12.92 -13.15 -4.04
CA GLU A 414 13.76 -14.06 -4.81
C GLU A 414 13.05 -14.59 -6.06
N LEU A 415 11.77 -14.92 -5.96
CA LEU A 415 10.97 -15.37 -7.09
C LEU A 415 10.93 -14.30 -8.19
N LEU A 416 10.53 -13.06 -7.83
CA LEU A 416 10.39 -11.99 -8.82
C LEU A 416 11.73 -11.63 -9.47
N LEU A 417 12.79 -11.57 -8.68
CA LEU A 417 14.13 -11.27 -9.18
C LEU A 417 14.68 -12.42 -10.03
N SER A 418 14.52 -13.67 -9.59
CA SER A 418 14.92 -14.85 -10.35
C SER A 418 14.19 -14.97 -11.69
N ALA A 419 12.91 -14.62 -11.72
CA ALA A 419 12.13 -14.63 -12.96
C ALA A 419 12.68 -13.61 -13.98
N GLN A 420 13.07 -12.43 -13.53
CA GLN A 420 13.72 -11.43 -14.38
C GLN A 420 15.08 -11.93 -14.89
N ILE A 421 15.92 -12.51 -14.02
CA ILE A 421 17.23 -13.08 -14.34
C ILE A 421 17.07 -14.19 -15.37
N LEU A 422 16.20 -15.17 -15.13
CA LEU A 422 15.96 -16.30 -16.02
C LEU A 422 15.46 -15.83 -17.40
N THR A 423 14.53 -14.88 -17.43
CA THR A 423 14.01 -14.33 -18.69
C THR A 423 15.12 -13.63 -19.48
N GLY A 424 15.96 -12.82 -18.81
CA GLY A 424 17.10 -12.15 -19.43
C GLY A 424 18.20 -13.11 -19.92
N GLN A 425 18.32 -14.30 -19.33
CA GLN A 425 19.24 -15.36 -19.75
C GLN A 425 18.68 -16.28 -20.85
N GLY A 426 17.48 -16.01 -21.37
CA GLY A 426 16.82 -16.88 -22.37
C GLY A 426 16.16 -18.14 -21.76
N ARG A 427 16.11 -18.26 -20.44
CA ARG A 427 15.50 -19.39 -19.70
C ARG A 427 14.05 -19.06 -19.27
N ALA A 428 13.32 -18.38 -20.12
CA ALA A 428 11.96 -17.89 -19.84
C ALA A 428 10.96 -19.02 -19.50
N ALA A 429 11.18 -20.24 -19.96
CA ALA A 429 10.35 -21.40 -19.63
C ALA A 429 10.40 -21.73 -18.14
N GLU A 430 11.59 -21.69 -17.54
CA GLU A 430 11.77 -21.92 -16.09
C GLU A 430 11.13 -20.81 -15.27
N ALA A 431 11.31 -19.54 -15.69
CA ALA A 431 10.64 -18.40 -15.07
C ALA A 431 9.12 -18.56 -15.09
N SER A 432 8.54 -18.93 -16.24
CA SER A 432 7.09 -19.14 -16.37
C SER A 432 6.58 -20.25 -15.47
N GLN A 433 7.30 -21.37 -15.35
CA GLN A 433 6.89 -22.48 -14.48
C GLN A 433 6.84 -22.05 -13.01
N ALA A 434 7.87 -21.36 -12.52
CA ALA A 434 7.93 -20.87 -11.15
C ALA A 434 6.80 -19.85 -10.88
N LEU A 435 6.61 -18.90 -11.79
CA LEU A 435 5.57 -17.88 -11.68
C LEU A 435 4.15 -18.47 -11.75
N LEU A 436 3.89 -19.44 -12.61
CA LEU A 436 2.59 -20.14 -12.67
C LEU A 436 2.25 -20.83 -11.35
N SER A 437 3.24 -21.48 -10.73
CA SER A 437 3.06 -22.11 -9.43
C SER A 437 2.74 -21.09 -8.34
N TRP A 438 3.38 -19.93 -8.39
CA TRP A 438 3.17 -18.84 -7.45
C TRP A 438 1.80 -18.19 -7.58
N VAL A 439 1.41 -17.79 -8.79
CA VAL A 439 0.13 -17.09 -9.01
C VAL A 439 -1.09 -17.99 -8.79
N ALA A 440 -0.91 -19.31 -8.82
CA ALA A 440 -1.98 -20.28 -8.46
C ALA A 440 -2.37 -20.16 -6.97
N THR A 441 -1.43 -19.83 -6.09
CA THR A 441 -1.65 -19.63 -4.65
C THR A 441 -1.72 -18.15 -4.25
N HIS A 442 -1.20 -17.24 -5.08
CA HIS A 442 -1.17 -15.80 -4.88
C HIS A 442 -1.77 -15.06 -6.07
N PRO A 443 -3.08 -15.25 -6.36
CA PRO A 443 -3.71 -14.72 -7.58
C PRO A 443 -3.79 -13.19 -7.62
N ARG A 444 -3.56 -12.51 -6.48
CA ARG A 444 -3.55 -11.05 -6.37
C ARG A 444 -2.15 -10.43 -6.51
N ASP A 445 -1.11 -11.22 -6.78
CA ASP A 445 0.24 -10.71 -7.01
C ASP A 445 0.38 -10.17 -8.44
N ALA A 446 0.11 -8.88 -8.62
CA ALA A 446 0.16 -8.21 -9.92
C ALA A 446 1.56 -8.27 -10.56
N SER A 447 2.62 -8.09 -9.78
CA SER A 447 4.01 -8.14 -10.27
C SER A 447 4.40 -9.54 -10.76
N ALA A 448 3.96 -10.60 -10.08
CA ALA A 448 4.19 -11.97 -10.55
C ALA A 448 3.45 -12.24 -11.88
N TRP A 449 2.22 -11.75 -12.04
CA TRP A 449 1.49 -11.83 -13.30
C TRP A 449 2.16 -11.05 -14.42
N GLN A 450 2.68 -9.84 -14.16
CA GLN A 450 3.41 -9.04 -15.14
C GLN A 450 4.68 -9.75 -15.61
N LEU A 451 5.45 -10.34 -14.69
CA LEU A 451 6.64 -11.11 -15.04
C LEU A 451 6.29 -12.39 -15.80
N LEU A 452 5.17 -13.04 -15.46
CA LEU A 452 4.67 -14.18 -16.24
C LEU A 452 4.29 -13.78 -17.67
N ALA A 453 3.69 -12.60 -17.84
CA ALA A 453 3.40 -12.06 -19.17
C ALA A 453 4.68 -11.84 -19.97
N ALA A 454 5.71 -11.24 -19.36
CA ALA A 454 7.02 -11.01 -19.98
C ALA A 454 7.72 -12.33 -20.35
N ALA A 455 7.76 -13.31 -19.43
CA ALA A 455 8.37 -14.62 -19.67
C ALA A 455 7.63 -15.43 -20.73
N SER A 456 6.29 -15.37 -20.77
CA SER A 456 5.47 -16.02 -21.80
C SER A 456 5.69 -15.37 -23.19
N SER A 457 5.79 -14.04 -23.22
CA SER A 457 6.11 -13.30 -24.46
C SER A 457 7.50 -13.68 -25.00
N ALA A 458 8.50 -13.79 -24.14
CA ALA A 458 9.85 -14.22 -24.53
C ALA A 458 9.90 -15.65 -25.11
N GLN A 459 8.91 -16.49 -24.77
CA GLN A 459 8.74 -17.84 -25.34
C GLN A 459 7.87 -17.87 -26.60
N GLY A 460 7.38 -16.72 -27.08
CA GLY A 460 6.41 -16.66 -28.19
C GLY A 460 5.01 -17.14 -27.82
N GLN A 461 4.70 -17.38 -26.55
CA GLN A 461 3.40 -17.82 -26.06
C GLN A 461 2.45 -16.61 -25.87
N LEU A 462 2.14 -15.93 -26.99
CA LEU A 462 1.47 -14.62 -26.95
C LEU A 462 0.09 -14.66 -26.28
N LEU A 463 -0.68 -15.74 -26.46
CA LEU A 463 -2.01 -15.86 -25.85
C LEU A 463 -1.91 -15.93 -24.31
N ARG A 464 -0.95 -16.71 -23.81
CA ARG A 464 -0.65 -16.78 -22.36
C ARG A 464 -0.14 -15.45 -21.81
N ALA A 465 0.71 -14.75 -22.58
CA ALA A 465 1.20 -13.43 -22.21
C ALA A 465 0.05 -12.41 -22.07
N ILE A 466 -0.90 -12.40 -23.02
CA ILE A 466 -2.09 -11.54 -22.98
C ILE A 466 -2.96 -11.86 -21.75
N ARG A 467 -3.17 -13.16 -21.46
CA ARG A 467 -3.92 -13.56 -20.25
C ARG A 467 -3.23 -13.09 -18.98
N ALA A 468 -1.92 -13.31 -18.87
CA ALA A 468 -1.17 -12.91 -17.69
C ALA A 468 -1.19 -11.38 -17.47
N ASP A 469 -1.09 -10.58 -18.55
CA ASP A 469 -1.25 -9.12 -18.45
C ASP A 469 -2.68 -8.71 -18.02
N ALA A 470 -3.71 -9.43 -18.50
CA ALA A 470 -5.07 -9.21 -18.05
C ALA A 470 -5.25 -9.52 -16.55
N GLU A 471 -4.70 -10.64 -16.07
CA GLU A 471 -4.77 -11.02 -14.64
C GLU A 471 -3.99 -10.04 -13.73
N ALA A 472 -2.86 -9.49 -14.20
CA ALA A 472 -2.16 -8.43 -13.48
C ALA A 472 -3.07 -7.20 -13.24
N ARG A 473 -3.85 -6.82 -14.26
CA ARG A 473 -4.82 -5.72 -14.15
C ARG A 473 -5.99 -6.08 -13.22
N VAL A 474 -6.47 -7.33 -13.29
CA VAL A 474 -7.48 -7.83 -12.33
C VAL A 474 -6.99 -7.71 -10.90
N ALA A 475 -5.73 -8.09 -10.62
CA ALA A 475 -5.12 -8.00 -9.31
C ALA A 475 -5.09 -6.55 -8.76
N GLN A 476 -5.00 -5.55 -9.65
CA GLN A 476 -5.05 -4.13 -9.33
C GLN A 476 -6.48 -3.53 -9.47
N MET A 477 -7.50 -4.37 -9.63
CA MET A 477 -8.90 -3.96 -9.82
C MET A 477 -9.14 -3.04 -11.03
N ASP A 478 -8.25 -3.03 -12.03
CA ASP A 478 -8.45 -2.38 -13.33
C ASP A 478 -9.22 -3.32 -14.26
N TYR A 479 -10.50 -3.53 -13.96
CA TYR A 479 -11.34 -4.48 -14.71
C TYR A 479 -11.59 -4.04 -16.16
N ALA A 480 -11.64 -2.74 -16.43
CA ALA A 480 -11.78 -2.22 -17.79
C ALA A 480 -10.56 -2.60 -18.64
N GLY A 481 -9.35 -2.28 -18.15
CA GLY A 481 -8.11 -2.63 -18.82
C GLY A 481 -7.92 -4.14 -18.97
N ALA A 482 -8.31 -4.93 -17.96
CA ALA A 482 -8.29 -6.40 -18.03
C ALA A 482 -9.20 -6.94 -19.15
N LEU A 483 -10.44 -6.42 -19.27
CA LEU A 483 -11.38 -6.81 -20.32
C LEU A 483 -10.86 -6.48 -21.72
N ASP A 484 -10.19 -5.35 -21.89
CA ASP A 484 -9.58 -5.00 -23.19
C ASP A 484 -8.47 -5.99 -23.56
N ARG A 485 -7.68 -6.46 -22.59
CA ARG A 485 -6.69 -7.51 -22.82
C ARG A 485 -7.32 -8.86 -23.15
N PHE A 486 -8.34 -9.28 -22.41
CA PHE A 486 -9.06 -10.52 -22.75
C PHE A 486 -9.69 -10.47 -24.14
N LYS A 487 -10.30 -9.35 -24.55
CA LYS A 487 -10.82 -9.14 -25.91
C LYS A 487 -9.72 -9.23 -26.97
N ALA A 488 -8.52 -8.68 -26.69
CA ALA A 488 -7.38 -8.82 -27.60
C ALA A 488 -7.00 -10.30 -27.79
N GLY A 489 -6.95 -11.09 -26.72
CA GLY A 489 -6.73 -12.54 -26.79
C GLY A 489 -7.81 -13.26 -27.59
N GLN A 490 -9.08 -12.98 -27.33
CA GLN A 490 -10.20 -13.55 -28.10
C GLN A 490 -10.14 -13.19 -29.60
N THR A 491 -9.72 -11.97 -29.91
CA THR A 491 -9.55 -11.54 -31.33
C THR A 491 -8.39 -12.27 -31.99
N MET A 492 -7.29 -12.46 -31.27
CA MET A 492 -6.15 -13.24 -31.76
C MET A 492 -6.56 -14.68 -32.08
N VAL A 493 -7.34 -15.34 -31.21
CA VAL A 493 -7.88 -16.69 -31.45
C VAL A 493 -8.75 -16.73 -32.70
N ARG A 494 -9.68 -15.79 -32.86
CA ARG A 494 -10.56 -15.72 -34.05
C ARG A 494 -9.77 -15.55 -35.36
N ASN A 495 -8.73 -14.73 -35.32
CA ASN A 495 -7.93 -14.44 -36.54
C ASN A 495 -6.96 -15.56 -36.90
N ALA A 496 -6.52 -16.37 -35.95
CA ALA A 496 -5.61 -17.50 -36.18
C ALA A 496 -6.33 -18.73 -36.82
N GLY A 497 -7.66 -18.78 -36.81
CA GLY A 497 -8.42 -19.96 -37.23
C GLY A 497 -8.12 -21.18 -36.37
N ASN A 498 -8.28 -22.39 -36.91
CA ASN A 498 -8.05 -23.63 -36.15
C ASN A 498 -6.58 -24.10 -36.10
N ALA A 499 -5.68 -23.45 -36.83
CA ALA A 499 -4.29 -23.90 -36.92
C ALA A 499 -3.42 -23.21 -35.85
N GLY A 500 -2.89 -23.99 -34.91
CA GLY A 500 -1.88 -23.53 -33.97
C GLY A 500 -2.41 -22.73 -32.76
N VAL A 501 -3.71 -22.73 -32.49
CA VAL A 501 -4.31 -22.08 -31.33
C VAL A 501 -4.17 -22.97 -30.10
N ASP A 502 -3.69 -22.40 -29.01
CA ASP A 502 -3.80 -23.03 -27.68
C ASP A 502 -5.24 -22.93 -27.18
N HIS A 503 -6.03 -23.99 -27.46
CA HIS A 503 -7.44 -24.05 -27.09
C HIS A 503 -7.70 -24.04 -25.62
N ILE A 504 -6.73 -24.49 -24.79
CA ILE A 504 -6.82 -24.46 -23.32
C ILE A 504 -6.74 -23.01 -22.85
N GLU A 505 -5.73 -22.26 -23.27
CA GLU A 505 -5.59 -20.84 -22.93
C GLU A 505 -6.76 -20.01 -23.47
N ALA A 506 -7.26 -20.30 -24.67
CA ALA A 506 -8.44 -19.65 -25.23
C ALA A 506 -9.69 -19.84 -24.34
N SER A 507 -9.93 -21.08 -23.87
CA SER A 507 -11.04 -21.39 -22.96
C SER A 507 -10.91 -20.69 -21.61
N ILE A 508 -9.67 -20.61 -21.07
CA ILE A 508 -9.40 -19.88 -19.83
C ILE A 508 -9.71 -18.39 -20.01
N ILE A 509 -9.24 -17.78 -21.10
CA ILE A 509 -9.51 -16.37 -21.45
C ILE A 509 -11.02 -16.10 -21.51
N ASP A 510 -11.79 -16.94 -22.17
CA ASP A 510 -13.24 -16.77 -22.29
C ASP A 510 -13.94 -16.86 -20.92
N THR A 511 -13.51 -17.79 -20.09
CA THR A 511 -14.07 -17.97 -18.75
C THR A 511 -13.72 -16.79 -17.85
N ARG A 512 -12.46 -16.35 -17.86
CA ARG A 512 -12.01 -15.22 -17.08
C ARG A 512 -12.63 -13.90 -17.54
N ALA A 513 -12.75 -13.69 -18.85
CA ALA A 513 -13.42 -12.52 -19.42
C ALA A 513 -14.85 -12.38 -18.91
N ARG A 514 -15.63 -13.49 -18.87
CA ARG A 514 -17.00 -13.48 -18.31
C ARG A 514 -17.01 -13.15 -16.82
N ALA A 515 -16.12 -13.75 -16.05
CA ALA A 515 -16.02 -13.48 -14.61
C ALA A 515 -15.68 -12.00 -14.34
N VAL A 516 -14.69 -11.45 -15.05
CA VAL A 516 -14.27 -10.05 -14.91
C VAL A 516 -15.35 -9.08 -15.43
N GLN A 517 -16.14 -9.48 -16.43
CA GLN A 517 -17.27 -8.68 -16.89
C GLN A 517 -18.34 -8.49 -15.81
N LEU A 518 -18.56 -9.48 -14.95
CA LEU A 518 -19.45 -9.34 -13.78
C LEU A 518 -18.88 -8.35 -12.78
N LEU A 519 -17.60 -8.49 -12.41
CA LEU A 519 -16.91 -7.55 -11.51
C LEU A 519 -16.94 -6.11 -12.05
N PHE A 520 -16.73 -5.94 -13.36
CA PHE A 520 -16.79 -4.62 -13.99
C PHE A 520 -18.21 -4.02 -13.97
N ARG A 521 -19.26 -4.84 -14.14
CA ARG A 521 -20.65 -4.38 -14.01
C ARG A 521 -20.96 -3.94 -12.57
N GLU A 522 -20.59 -4.75 -11.58
CA GLU A 522 -20.74 -4.38 -10.17
C GLU A 522 -20.05 -3.05 -9.87
N GLN A 523 -18.80 -2.91 -10.33
CA GLN A 523 -18.02 -1.68 -10.19
C GLN A 523 -18.70 -0.47 -10.87
N SER A 524 -19.38 -0.68 -12.00
CA SER A 524 -20.05 0.39 -12.74
C SER A 524 -21.36 0.84 -12.08
N LEU A 525 -22.01 -0.02 -11.30
CA LEU A 525 -23.21 0.31 -10.52
C LEU A 525 -22.89 1.11 -9.25
N GLU A 526 -21.62 1.14 -8.84
CA GLU A 526 -21.13 1.89 -7.68
C GLU A 526 -20.79 3.36 -8.02
N ARG A 527 -20.83 3.73 -9.29
CA ARG A 527 -20.61 5.11 -9.77
C ARG A 527 -21.88 5.91 -9.70
#